data_e320760aa157db0da5e877306e4cddb8
#
_entry.id   e320760aa157db0da5e877306e4cddb8
#
_cell.length_a   1.000
_cell.length_b   1.000
_cell.length_c   1.000
_cell.angle_alpha   90.00
_cell.angle_beta   90.00
_cell.angle_gamma   90.00
#
_symmetry.space_group_name_H-M   'P 1'
#
loop_
_entity.id
_entity.type
_entity.pdbx_description
1 polymer ?
#
loop_
_entity_poly.entity_id
_entity_poly.type
_entity_poly.pdbx_seq_one_letter_code
_entity_poly.pdbx_strand_id
1 'polypeptide(L)'
;MKKLIVNLSYLFLFTFILGCAAPYTPAPQIMPANIKKLYIRPIVNNTTQFGLEDKLTLAVVNEFVRDGRISITNNEGEADGVVVGEINKYILQPLTYDANLVTNQYKLWVLLNVSFVDKQKNVTLWSEPNMEGIQIYYDATQPGGQTEEEVRGTLWENFAVDIVKRTYDGFGSVSGASEKKVPK
;
A
#
# COMPACT_ATOMS: atom_id res chain seq x y z
N MET A 1 32.67 54.07 -6.45
CA MET A 1 32.93 52.69 -6.82
C MET A 1 32.43 51.68 -5.77
N LYS A 2 32.78 51.81 -4.47
CA LYS A 2 32.34 50.84 -3.42
C LYS A 2 30.81 50.73 -3.27
N LYS A 3 30.05 51.81 -3.32
CA LYS A 3 28.56 51.80 -3.22
C LYS A 3 27.89 51.12 -4.42
N LEU A 4 28.49 51.20 -5.60
CA LEU A 4 27.97 50.57 -6.82
C LEU A 4 28.15 49.05 -6.76
N ILE A 5 29.27 48.55 -6.23
CA ILE A 5 29.56 47.14 -6.06
C ILE A 5 28.65 46.51 -5.01
N VAL A 6 28.37 47.20 -3.91
CA VAL A 6 27.44 46.73 -2.86
C VAL A 6 26.01 46.63 -3.40
N ASN A 7 25.52 47.64 -4.15
CA ASN A 7 24.19 47.57 -4.74
C ASN A 7 24.06 46.45 -5.80
N LEU A 8 25.11 46.20 -6.58
CA LEU A 8 25.14 45.12 -7.55
C LEU A 8 25.15 43.72 -6.88
N SER A 9 25.81 43.61 -5.72
CA SER A 9 25.82 42.39 -4.91
C SER A 9 24.46 42.09 -4.30
N TYR A 10 23.73 43.14 -3.80
CA TYR A 10 22.35 42.94 -3.30
C TYR A 10 21.36 42.58 -4.42
N LEU A 11 21.53 43.13 -5.62
CA LEU A 11 20.69 42.79 -6.78
C LEU A 11 20.93 41.33 -7.20
N PHE A 12 22.18 40.84 -7.15
CA PHE A 12 22.54 39.46 -7.47
C PHE A 12 22.03 38.46 -6.41
N LEU A 13 22.05 38.84 -5.12
CA LEU A 13 21.52 38.03 -4.03
C LEU A 13 19.98 37.93 -4.10
N PHE A 14 19.30 39.00 -4.53
CA PHE A 14 17.84 39.02 -4.66
C PHE A 14 17.31 38.14 -5.81
N THR A 15 18.09 37.99 -6.89
CA THR A 15 17.73 37.10 -8.02
C THR A 15 17.86 35.62 -7.69
N PHE A 16 18.64 35.23 -6.68
CA PHE A 16 18.79 33.83 -6.26
C PHE A 16 17.61 33.32 -5.42
N ILE A 17 16.78 34.17 -4.86
CA ILE A 17 15.63 33.79 -4.00
C ILE A 17 14.37 33.47 -4.81
N LEU A 18 14.32 33.81 -6.11
CA LEU A 18 13.16 33.59 -7.00
C LEU A 18 13.16 32.21 -7.70
N GLY A 19 14.14 31.36 -7.40
CA GLY A 19 14.25 30.03 -8.00
C GLY A 19 13.58 28.95 -7.18
N CYS A 20 12.64 28.23 -7.81
CA CYS A 20 12.03 26.96 -7.39
C CYS A 20 10.78 27.00 -6.51
N ALA A 21 9.76 27.75 -6.91
CA ALA A 21 8.40 27.31 -6.65
C ALA A 21 7.89 26.54 -7.87
N ALA A 22 8.35 25.29 -8.04
CA ALA A 22 7.67 24.39 -8.96
C ALA A 22 6.24 24.21 -8.44
N PRO A 23 5.20 24.46 -9.25
CA PRO A 23 3.83 24.26 -8.80
C PRO A 23 3.68 22.77 -8.46
N TYR A 24 3.34 22.49 -7.20
CA TYR A 24 2.94 21.13 -6.80
C TYR A 24 1.64 20.82 -7.53
N THR A 25 1.71 20.04 -8.58
CA THR A 25 0.54 19.43 -9.20
C THR A 25 0.23 18.16 -8.42
N PRO A 26 -0.86 18.11 -7.65
CA PRO A 26 -1.28 16.84 -7.03
C PRO A 26 -1.49 15.82 -8.14
N ALA A 27 -1.02 14.58 -7.90
CA ALA A 27 -1.26 13.48 -8.82
C ALA A 27 -2.77 13.40 -9.13
N PRO A 28 -3.17 13.22 -10.39
CA PRO A 28 -4.58 13.15 -10.74
C PRO A 28 -5.23 12.02 -9.94
N GLN A 29 -6.29 12.34 -9.22
CA GLN A 29 -7.07 11.38 -8.46
C GLN A 29 -7.64 10.36 -9.45
N ILE A 30 -7.24 9.09 -9.35
CA ILE A 30 -7.61 8.05 -10.34
C ILE A 30 -9.03 7.54 -10.08
N MET A 31 -9.53 7.71 -8.86
CA MET A 31 -10.90 7.30 -8.54
C MET A 31 -11.92 8.14 -9.31
N PRO A 32 -12.74 7.52 -10.16
CA PRO A 32 -13.81 8.21 -10.86
C PRO A 32 -14.82 8.84 -9.91
N ALA A 33 -15.29 10.04 -10.21
CA ALA A 33 -16.23 10.80 -9.37
C ALA A 33 -17.61 10.12 -9.19
N ASN A 34 -17.93 9.15 -10.04
CA ASN A 34 -19.16 8.35 -9.97
C ASN A 34 -19.12 7.27 -8.88
N ILE A 35 -17.93 6.90 -8.38
CA ILE A 35 -17.81 5.86 -7.35
C ILE A 35 -17.92 6.50 -5.97
N LYS A 36 -19.04 6.25 -5.31
CA LYS A 36 -19.37 6.78 -3.97
C LYS A 36 -19.52 5.69 -2.93
N LYS A 37 -19.91 4.49 -3.36
CA LYS A 37 -20.08 3.31 -2.49
C LYS A 37 -19.12 2.21 -2.94
N LEU A 38 -18.36 1.70 -2.00
CA LEU A 38 -17.38 0.64 -2.23
C LEU A 38 -17.82 -0.63 -1.48
N TYR A 39 -17.71 -1.75 -2.14
CA TYR A 39 -17.81 -3.08 -1.53
C TYR A 39 -16.45 -3.75 -1.53
N ILE A 40 -16.04 -4.27 -0.41
CA ILE A 40 -14.85 -5.12 -0.29
C ILE A 40 -15.34 -6.56 -0.32
N ARG A 41 -15.04 -7.26 -1.41
CA ARG A 41 -15.38 -8.69 -1.52
C ARG A 41 -14.52 -9.46 -0.52
N PRO A 42 -15.07 -10.44 0.21
CA PRO A 42 -14.27 -11.32 1.05
C PRO A 42 -13.06 -11.85 0.26
N ILE A 43 -11.88 -11.66 0.83
CA ILE A 43 -10.62 -12.05 0.18
C ILE A 43 -10.58 -13.57 0.09
N VAL A 44 -10.19 -14.07 -1.08
CA VAL A 44 -10.06 -15.52 -1.33
C VAL A 44 -8.69 -15.98 -0.84
N ASN A 45 -8.66 -17.09 -0.14
CA ASN A 45 -7.41 -17.71 0.33
C ASN A 45 -7.07 -18.93 -0.52
N ASN A 46 -6.08 -18.80 -1.39
CA ASN A 46 -5.57 -19.86 -2.25
C ASN A 46 -4.39 -20.61 -1.62
N THR A 47 -4.15 -20.43 -0.31
CA THR A 47 -3.06 -21.09 0.42
C THR A 47 -3.56 -22.24 1.27
N THR A 48 -2.63 -22.99 1.84
CA THR A 48 -2.94 -24.08 2.77
C THR A 48 -3.12 -23.61 4.23
N GLN A 49 -2.84 -22.34 4.51
CA GLN A 49 -2.97 -21.77 5.85
C GLN A 49 -4.39 -21.21 6.03
N PHE A 50 -5.13 -21.73 6.99
CA PHE A 50 -6.52 -21.33 7.24
C PHE A 50 -6.64 -20.02 8.01
N GLY A 51 -7.75 -19.29 7.79
CA GLY A 51 -8.16 -18.13 8.58
C GLY A 51 -7.37 -16.85 8.28
N LEU A 52 -6.69 -16.78 7.15
CA LEU A 52 -5.98 -15.58 6.70
C LEU A 52 -6.94 -14.55 6.11
N GLU A 53 -7.93 -15.04 5.37
CA GLU A 53 -8.88 -14.28 4.55
C GLU A 53 -9.74 -13.33 5.37
N ASP A 54 -10.30 -13.79 6.48
CA ASP A 54 -11.20 -12.99 7.30
C ASP A 54 -10.48 -11.81 7.97
N LYS A 55 -9.27 -12.08 8.51
CA LYS A 55 -8.46 -11.05 9.17
C LYS A 55 -7.99 -9.98 8.17
N LEU A 56 -7.57 -10.40 6.98
CA LEU A 56 -7.15 -9.44 5.94
C LEU A 56 -8.35 -8.66 5.39
N THR A 57 -9.48 -9.31 5.14
CA THR A 57 -10.71 -8.63 4.71
C THR A 57 -11.11 -7.55 5.72
N LEU A 58 -11.10 -7.90 7.02
CA LEU A 58 -11.44 -6.96 8.08
C LEU A 58 -10.44 -5.79 8.16
N ALA A 59 -9.13 -6.05 8.00
CA ALA A 59 -8.12 -5.00 7.98
C ALA A 59 -8.36 -4.01 6.84
N VAL A 60 -8.67 -4.50 5.63
CA VAL A 60 -8.97 -3.66 4.47
C VAL A 60 -10.24 -2.83 4.69
N VAL A 61 -11.33 -3.45 5.19
CA VAL A 61 -12.58 -2.74 5.51
C VAL A 61 -12.33 -1.63 6.53
N ASN A 62 -11.63 -1.94 7.62
CA ASN A 62 -11.35 -0.98 8.69
C ASN A 62 -10.50 0.19 8.18
N GLU A 63 -9.55 -0.07 7.29
CA GLU A 63 -8.71 0.99 6.72
C GLU A 63 -9.51 1.93 5.82
N PHE A 64 -10.39 1.42 4.96
CA PHE A 64 -11.30 2.27 4.18
C PHE A 64 -12.25 3.08 5.06
N VAL A 65 -12.78 2.48 6.14
CA VAL A 65 -13.63 3.19 7.11
C VAL A 65 -12.84 4.28 7.84
N ARG A 66 -11.59 4.00 8.21
CA ARG A 66 -10.68 4.96 8.87
C ARG A 66 -10.31 6.12 7.95
N ASP A 67 -10.10 5.85 6.67
CA ASP A 67 -9.81 6.85 5.65
C ASP A 67 -10.98 7.81 5.42
N GLY A 68 -12.20 7.31 5.41
CA GLY A 68 -13.46 8.08 5.41
C GLY A 68 -13.80 8.81 4.11
N ARG A 69 -12.98 8.71 3.06
CA ARG A 69 -13.23 9.37 1.76
C ARG A 69 -14.36 8.74 0.95
N ILE A 70 -14.69 7.46 1.22
CA ILE A 70 -15.71 6.69 0.52
C ILE A 70 -16.60 5.93 1.50
N SER A 71 -17.88 5.76 1.17
CA SER A 71 -18.80 4.96 1.98
C SER A 71 -18.65 3.48 1.66
N ILE A 72 -18.51 2.65 2.70
CA ILE A 72 -18.47 1.20 2.57
C ILE A 72 -19.89 0.65 2.68
N THR A 73 -20.23 -0.30 1.81
CA THR A 73 -21.49 -1.05 1.85
C THR A 73 -21.23 -2.53 2.07
N ASN A 74 -22.15 -3.22 2.72
CA ASN A 74 -22.11 -4.67 2.91
C ASN A 74 -22.86 -5.43 1.80
N ASN A 75 -23.47 -4.69 0.85
CA ASN A 75 -24.21 -5.27 -0.27
C ASN A 75 -23.52 -4.94 -1.59
N GLU A 76 -22.95 -5.95 -2.25
CA GLU A 76 -22.30 -5.78 -3.55
C GLU A 76 -23.26 -5.20 -4.60
N GLY A 77 -24.58 -5.49 -4.48
CA GLY A 77 -25.60 -4.95 -5.38
C GLY A 77 -25.67 -3.43 -5.39
N GLU A 78 -25.40 -2.79 -4.25
CA GLU A 78 -25.49 -1.33 -4.07
C GLU A 78 -24.18 -0.61 -4.29
N ALA A 79 -23.08 -1.35 -4.53
CA ALA A 79 -21.76 -0.76 -4.70
C ALA A 79 -21.58 -0.21 -6.12
N ASP A 80 -20.89 0.92 -6.21
CA ASP A 80 -20.41 1.49 -7.47
C ASP A 80 -19.07 0.88 -7.88
N GLY A 81 -18.23 0.57 -6.90
CA GLY A 81 -16.92 -0.08 -7.07
C GLY A 81 -16.74 -1.28 -6.17
N VAL A 82 -15.91 -2.22 -6.60
CA VAL A 82 -15.61 -3.45 -5.85
C VAL A 82 -14.11 -3.67 -5.78
N VAL A 83 -13.60 -3.88 -4.56
CA VAL A 83 -12.24 -4.38 -4.34
C VAL A 83 -12.30 -5.90 -4.27
N VAL A 84 -11.47 -6.56 -5.06
CA VAL A 84 -11.33 -8.03 -5.11
C VAL A 84 -9.89 -8.37 -4.75
N GLY A 85 -9.71 -9.31 -3.83
CA GLY A 85 -8.39 -9.74 -3.37
C GLY A 85 -8.28 -11.26 -3.28
N GLU A 86 -7.06 -11.76 -3.49
CA GLU A 86 -6.70 -13.16 -3.33
C GLU A 86 -5.33 -13.30 -2.66
N ILE A 87 -5.22 -14.18 -1.68
CA ILE A 87 -3.94 -14.56 -1.06
C ILE A 87 -3.39 -15.74 -1.85
N ASN A 88 -2.31 -15.54 -2.60
CA ASN A 88 -1.74 -16.57 -3.45
C ASN A 88 -0.60 -17.33 -2.79
N LYS A 89 0.15 -16.67 -1.90
CA LYS A 89 1.23 -17.30 -1.14
C LYS A 89 1.26 -16.80 0.29
N TYR A 90 1.53 -17.72 1.18
CA TYR A 90 1.84 -17.47 2.57
C TYR A 90 2.96 -18.41 2.97
N ILE A 91 4.17 -17.90 3.15
CA ILE A 91 5.36 -18.71 3.38
C ILE A 91 6.08 -18.22 4.63
N LEU A 92 6.16 -19.06 5.62
CA LEU A 92 6.99 -18.87 6.81
C LEU A 92 8.29 -19.64 6.62
N GLN A 93 9.39 -18.92 6.47
CA GLN A 93 10.71 -19.47 6.22
C GLN A 93 11.63 -19.24 7.42
N PRO A 94 12.20 -20.28 8.04
CA PRO A 94 13.26 -20.11 9.03
C PRO A 94 14.53 -19.55 8.36
N LEU A 95 15.16 -18.58 9.01
CA LEU A 95 16.37 -17.93 8.52
C LEU A 95 17.60 -18.28 9.32
N THR A 96 17.50 -18.27 10.64
CA THR A 96 18.63 -18.55 11.52
C THR A 96 18.24 -19.49 12.65
N TYR A 97 19.23 -20.20 13.17
CA TYR A 97 19.06 -21.17 14.22
C TYR A 97 20.04 -20.90 15.37
N ASP A 98 19.67 -21.28 16.55
CA ASP A 98 20.57 -21.29 17.71
C ASP A 98 21.53 -22.50 17.68
N ALA A 99 22.37 -22.61 18.73
CA ALA A 99 23.32 -23.73 18.86
C ALA A 99 22.65 -25.12 19.01
N ASN A 100 21.36 -25.15 19.34
CA ASN A 100 20.56 -26.35 19.50
C ASN A 100 19.70 -26.66 18.26
N LEU A 101 19.94 -25.95 17.14
CA LEU A 101 19.18 -26.04 15.89
C LEU A 101 17.70 -25.62 16.03
N VAL A 102 17.37 -24.82 17.05
CA VAL A 102 16.05 -24.20 17.20
C VAL A 102 16.02 -22.89 16.41
N THR A 103 15.00 -22.70 15.58
CA THR A 103 14.84 -21.49 14.80
C THR A 103 14.64 -20.29 15.72
N ASN A 104 15.45 -19.26 15.54
CA ASN A 104 15.36 -18.02 16.31
C ASN A 104 14.98 -16.79 15.47
N GLN A 105 14.98 -16.91 14.13
CA GLN A 105 14.55 -15.84 13.22
C GLN A 105 13.78 -16.42 12.03
N TYR A 106 12.69 -15.75 11.69
CA TYR A 106 11.81 -16.13 10.59
C TYR A 106 11.66 -14.99 9.57
N LYS A 107 11.36 -15.37 8.33
CA LYS A 107 10.85 -14.51 7.28
C LYS A 107 9.42 -14.96 6.96
N LEU A 108 8.46 -14.07 7.16
CA LEU A 108 7.12 -14.22 6.64
C LEU A 108 7.03 -13.51 5.28
N TRP A 109 6.63 -14.25 4.28
CA TRP A 109 6.48 -13.77 2.91
C TRP A 109 5.07 -14.06 2.40
N VAL A 110 4.36 -13.00 1.97
CA VAL A 110 2.98 -13.07 1.51
C VAL A 110 2.88 -12.43 0.14
N LEU A 111 2.13 -13.06 -0.77
CA LEU A 111 1.75 -12.49 -2.07
C LEU A 111 0.24 -12.42 -2.18
N LEU A 112 -0.25 -11.24 -2.54
CA LEU A 112 -1.65 -10.96 -2.82
C LEU A 112 -1.83 -10.59 -4.30
N ASN A 113 -2.95 -10.99 -4.88
CA ASN A 113 -3.49 -10.33 -6.08
C ASN A 113 -4.64 -9.44 -5.63
N VAL A 114 -4.62 -8.17 -6.02
CA VAL A 114 -5.70 -7.24 -5.68
C VAL A 114 -6.09 -6.45 -6.92
N SER A 115 -7.38 -6.23 -7.09
CA SER A 115 -7.92 -5.40 -8.16
C SER A 115 -9.09 -4.55 -7.66
N PHE A 116 -9.26 -3.41 -8.30
CA PHE A 116 -10.39 -2.51 -8.07
C PHE A 116 -11.16 -2.33 -9.38
N VAL A 117 -12.45 -2.60 -9.33
CA VAL A 117 -13.34 -2.65 -10.49
C VAL A 117 -14.43 -1.60 -10.35
N ASP A 118 -14.60 -0.75 -11.38
CA ASP A 118 -15.81 0.07 -11.56
C ASP A 118 -16.94 -0.87 -12.02
N LYS A 119 -17.91 -1.09 -11.14
CA LYS A 119 -18.99 -2.03 -11.38
C LYS A 119 -19.98 -1.52 -12.44
N GLN A 120 -20.20 -0.20 -12.49
CA GLN A 120 -21.12 0.41 -13.44
C GLN A 120 -20.62 0.28 -14.89
N LYS A 121 -19.33 0.46 -15.09
CA LYS A 121 -18.67 0.37 -16.40
C LYS A 121 -18.12 -1.02 -16.69
N ASN A 122 -18.05 -1.89 -15.70
CA ASN A 122 -17.40 -3.19 -15.75
C ASN A 122 -15.93 -3.11 -16.23
N VAL A 123 -15.19 -2.13 -15.68
CA VAL A 123 -13.79 -1.86 -16.04
C VAL A 123 -12.93 -1.99 -14.81
N THR A 124 -11.81 -2.71 -14.93
CA THR A 124 -10.78 -2.74 -13.88
C THR A 124 -10.02 -1.42 -13.90
N LEU A 125 -10.13 -0.66 -12.84
CA LEU A 125 -9.48 0.65 -12.69
C LEU A 125 -8.00 0.48 -12.38
N TRP A 126 -7.67 -0.48 -11.52
CA TRP A 126 -6.30 -0.93 -11.29
C TRP A 126 -6.27 -2.41 -10.89
N SER A 127 -5.14 -3.04 -11.14
CA SER A 127 -4.85 -4.40 -10.71
C SER A 127 -3.37 -4.51 -10.36
N GLU A 128 -3.09 -5.11 -9.22
CA GLU A 128 -1.74 -5.43 -8.75
C GLU A 128 -1.63 -6.94 -8.57
N PRO A 129 -1.12 -7.63 -9.57
CA PRO A 129 -0.72 -9.02 -9.39
C PRO A 129 0.57 -9.08 -8.59
N ASN A 130 0.63 -9.96 -7.62
CA ASN A 130 1.81 -10.17 -6.75
C ASN A 130 2.19 -8.95 -5.89
N MET A 131 1.20 -8.29 -5.26
CA MET A 131 1.48 -7.36 -4.18
C MET A 131 2.21 -8.11 -3.06
N GLU A 132 3.45 -7.72 -2.81
CA GLU A 132 4.35 -8.44 -1.93
C GLU A 132 4.43 -7.81 -0.54
N GLY A 133 4.34 -8.65 0.50
CA GLY A 133 4.65 -8.28 1.88
C GLY A 133 5.71 -9.21 2.46
N ILE A 134 6.75 -8.62 3.03
CA ILE A 134 7.83 -9.35 3.69
C ILE A 134 8.07 -8.76 5.07
N GLN A 135 8.15 -9.64 6.07
CA GLN A 135 8.56 -9.29 7.42
C GLN A 135 9.58 -10.30 7.93
N ILE A 136 10.72 -9.80 8.41
CA ILE A 136 11.73 -10.61 9.11
C ILE A 136 11.62 -10.28 10.59
N TYR A 137 11.55 -11.30 11.43
CA TYR A 137 11.37 -11.12 12.87
C TYR A 137 12.07 -12.20 13.67
N TYR A 138 12.39 -11.89 14.92
CA TYR A 138 12.84 -12.89 15.87
C TYR A 138 11.64 -13.57 16.53
N ASP A 139 11.77 -14.88 16.77
CA ASP A 139 10.76 -15.68 17.48
C ASP A 139 10.46 -15.08 18.87
N ALA A 140 9.22 -15.22 19.33
CA ALA A 140 8.74 -14.67 20.59
C ALA A 140 9.54 -15.15 21.82
N THR A 141 10.28 -16.24 21.70
CA THR A 141 11.19 -16.71 22.75
C THR A 141 12.48 -15.89 22.87
N GLN A 142 12.76 -15.04 21.90
CA GLN A 142 13.95 -14.18 21.90
C GLN A 142 13.63 -12.79 22.50
N PRO A 143 14.63 -12.09 23.08
CA PRO A 143 14.43 -10.73 23.55
C PRO A 143 13.99 -9.80 22.40
N GLY A 144 12.84 -9.15 22.56
CA GLY A 144 12.23 -8.30 21.53
C GLY A 144 11.62 -9.07 20.35
N GLY A 145 11.45 -10.38 20.50
CA GLY A 145 10.81 -11.23 19.50
C GLY A 145 9.30 -11.01 19.43
N GLN A 146 8.72 -11.53 18.37
CA GLN A 146 7.30 -11.41 18.04
C GLN A 146 6.71 -12.78 17.70
N THR A 147 5.42 -12.92 17.91
CA THR A 147 4.68 -14.07 17.41
C THR A 147 4.39 -13.92 15.90
N GLU A 148 4.21 -15.02 15.20
CA GLU A 148 3.76 -15.00 13.80
C GLU A 148 2.45 -14.21 13.63
N GLU A 149 1.54 -14.28 14.60
CA GLU A 149 0.26 -13.59 14.55
C GLU A 149 0.41 -12.06 14.65
N GLU A 150 1.28 -11.55 15.51
CA GLU A 150 1.59 -10.11 15.60
C GLU A 150 2.20 -9.59 14.31
N VAL A 151 3.17 -10.32 13.77
CA VAL A 151 3.85 -9.97 12.51
C VAL A 151 2.88 -9.99 11.33
N ARG A 152 2.03 -11.01 11.26
CA ARG A 152 0.97 -11.10 10.25
C ARG A 152 -0.01 -9.94 10.37
N GLY A 153 -0.41 -9.57 11.59
CA GLY A 153 -1.26 -8.40 11.85
C GLY A 153 -0.66 -7.13 11.25
N THR A 154 0.62 -6.87 11.49
CA THR A 154 1.34 -5.74 10.91
C THR A 154 1.35 -5.79 9.38
N LEU A 155 1.56 -6.96 8.78
CA LEU A 155 1.50 -7.11 7.32
C LEU A 155 0.10 -6.82 6.76
N TRP A 156 -0.97 -7.27 7.46
CA TRP A 156 -2.35 -7.01 7.04
C TRP A 156 -2.67 -5.51 7.07
N GLU A 157 -2.23 -4.79 8.10
CA GLU A 157 -2.36 -3.35 8.18
C GLU A 157 -1.61 -2.64 7.04
N ASN A 158 -0.38 -3.04 6.74
CA ASN A 158 0.40 -2.48 5.65
C ASN A 158 -0.28 -2.71 4.29
N PHE A 159 -0.75 -3.92 4.02
CA PHE A 159 -1.50 -4.22 2.80
C PHE A 159 -2.79 -3.40 2.70
N ALA A 160 -3.53 -3.26 3.79
CA ALA A 160 -4.75 -2.47 3.82
C ALA A 160 -4.47 -0.99 3.48
N VAL A 161 -3.44 -0.39 4.07
CA VAL A 161 -2.99 0.97 3.78
C VAL A 161 -2.60 1.12 2.30
N ASP A 162 -1.86 0.16 1.75
CA ASP A 162 -1.42 0.20 0.37
C ASP A 162 -2.59 0.05 -0.61
N ILE A 163 -3.56 -0.83 -0.31
CA ILE A 163 -4.78 -1.00 -1.11
C ILE A 163 -5.59 0.30 -1.13
N VAL A 164 -5.79 0.93 0.03
CA VAL A 164 -6.53 2.21 0.14
C VAL A 164 -5.82 3.29 -0.67
N LYS A 165 -4.51 3.46 -0.50
CA LYS A 165 -3.72 4.46 -1.25
C LYS A 165 -3.83 4.24 -2.75
N ARG A 166 -3.64 3.01 -3.24
CA ARG A 166 -3.75 2.69 -4.67
C ARG A 166 -5.15 2.94 -5.22
N THR A 167 -6.17 2.71 -4.42
CA THR A 167 -7.57 2.95 -4.83
C THR A 167 -7.84 4.42 -5.10
N TYR A 168 -7.21 5.34 -4.36
CA TYR A 168 -7.40 6.79 -4.55
C TYR A 168 -6.38 7.42 -5.48
N ASP A 169 -5.11 7.08 -5.31
CA ASP A 169 -3.99 7.78 -5.92
C ASP A 169 -3.40 7.02 -7.12
N GLY A 170 -3.79 5.75 -7.32
CA GLY A 170 -3.30 4.88 -8.38
C GLY A 170 -1.87 4.37 -8.20
N PHE A 171 -1.33 3.78 -9.27
CA PHE A 171 0.04 3.34 -9.30
C PHE A 171 1.00 4.54 -9.29
N GLY A 172 1.88 4.63 -8.31
CA GLY A 172 2.90 5.69 -8.19
C GLY A 172 2.89 6.41 -6.85
N SER A 173 1.82 6.29 -6.06
CA SER A 173 1.74 6.85 -4.72
C SER A 173 2.38 5.96 -3.64
N VAL A 174 2.63 4.69 -3.93
CA VAL A 174 3.23 3.72 -3.01
C VAL A 174 4.70 3.51 -3.38
N SER A 175 5.58 4.08 -2.58
CA SER A 175 7.03 3.86 -2.48
C SER A 175 7.75 3.47 -3.78
N GLY A 176 8.28 4.47 -4.50
CA GLY A 176 9.50 4.34 -5.30
C GLY A 176 9.57 3.25 -6.38
N ALA A 177 8.47 2.63 -6.74
CA ALA A 177 8.45 1.72 -7.86
C ALA A 177 8.53 2.54 -9.16
N SER A 178 9.71 2.54 -9.75
CA SER A 178 10.07 3.07 -11.04
C SER A 178 8.96 2.79 -12.07
N GLU A 179 8.44 3.85 -12.69
CA GLU A 179 7.69 3.73 -13.95
C GLU A 179 8.51 2.91 -14.95
N LYS A 180 8.20 1.66 -15.12
CA LYS A 180 8.64 0.93 -16.30
C LYS A 180 7.91 1.54 -17.49
N LYS A 181 8.56 2.49 -18.18
CA LYS A 181 8.16 2.91 -19.51
C LYS A 181 8.08 1.66 -20.40
N VAL A 182 6.88 1.32 -20.82
CA VAL A 182 6.69 0.32 -21.87
C VAL A 182 7.33 0.88 -23.14
N PRO A 183 8.31 0.21 -23.76
CA PRO A 183 8.83 0.66 -25.05
C PRO A 183 7.71 0.59 -26.09
N LYS A 184 7.61 1.63 -26.92
CA LYS A 184 6.76 1.65 -28.10
C LYS A 184 7.22 0.63 -29.12
#